data_2c177c222569fb36360bfcacabc50b34
#
_entry.id   2c177c222569fb36360bfcacabc50b34
#
_cell.length_a   1.000
_cell.length_b   1.000
_cell.length_c   1.000
_cell.angle_alpha   90.00
_cell.angle_beta   90.00
_cell.angle_gamma   90.00
#
_symmetry.space_group_name_H-M   'P 1'
#
loop_
_entity.id
_entity.type
_entity.pdbx_description
1 polymer ?
#
loop_
_entity_poly.entity_id
_entity_poly.type
_entity_poly.pdbx_seq_one_letter_code
_entity_poly.pdbx_strand_id
1 'polypeptide(L)'
;MELSQCKERIDAWFSDKEPEMLSMLERIVNMDSFTNDAADVNKVGEVVTGWLAEAGFHTAKLPKKPAPADEQWMNGLGNVFSARTHSVECGPGVAFIGHMDTVFPAGTAGARPFRLDRAADRATGPGVTDMKAGIVQNMFVARALKELGLMDVPMTLTFSPDEELGSPSTTPILGEQLNGAQAVICTEPGYPGGGVTLERKGSGHMFLEIMGISAHAGRCYQDGASAILELAHKILAFDAYVDLDHDTTVNTGLVNGGTSANSVAPNASARIHITFKTLEAGRRLAEALRAERTISRARVHTSAAAYAFLRLSPLPAS
;
A
#
# COMPACT_ATOMS: atom_id res chain seq x y z
N MET A 1 30.51 18.89 8.99
CA MET A 1 29.62 20.08 9.26
C MET A 1 28.75 19.71 10.43
N GLU A 2 28.57 20.63 11.39
CA GLU A 2 27.73 20.40 12.56
C GLU A 2 26.24 20.30 12.16
N LEU A 3 25.50 19.48 12.87
CA LEU A 3 24.06 19.22 12.57
C LEU A 3 23.22 20.53 12.59
N SER A 4 23.54 21.44 13.52
CA SER A 4 22.91 22.77 13.61
C SER A 4 23.09 23.60 12.35
N GLN A 5 24.27 23.59 11.76
CA GLN A 5 24.58 24.30 10.50
C GLN A 5 23.84 23.65 9.30
N CYS A 6 23.70 22.32 9.29
CA CYS A 6 22.91 21.64 8.26
C CYS A 6 21.44 22.07 8.35
N LYS A 7 20.90 22.11 9.58
CA LYS A 7 19.51 22.53 9.80
C LYS A 7 19.27 23.96 9.33
N GLU A 8 20.11 24.91 9.69
CA GLU A 8 20.00 26.32 9.25
C GLU A 8 19.99 26.44 7.73
N ARG A 9 20.85 25.69 7.03
CA ARG A 9 20.89 25.69 5.57
C ARG A 9 19.62 25.10 4.94
N ILE A 10 19.10 24.04 5.54
CA ILE A 10 17.86 23.40 5.10
C ILE A 10 16.69 24.36 5.33
N ASP A 11 16.56 24.95 6.51
CA ASP A 11 15.49 25.90 6.84
C ASP A 11 15.53 27.10 5.89
N ALA A 12 16.72 27.64 5.59
CA ALA A 12 16.88 28.73 4.62
C ALA A 12 16.45 28.29 3.20
N TRP A 13 16.78 27.09 2.77
CA TRP A 13 16.38 26.58 1.46
C TRP A 13 14.85 26.41 1.35
N PHE A 14 14.20 25.98 2.45
CA PHE A 14 12.73 25.80 2.47
C PHE A 14 11.94 27.11 2.63
N SER A 15 12.57 28.21 3.03
CA SER A 15 11.90 29.45 3.42
C SER A 15 10.97 30.06 2.35
N ASP A 16 11.21 29.78 1.08
CA ASP A 16 10.45 30.27 -0.07
C ASP A 16 9.76 29.17 -0.89
N LYS A 17 9.84 27.90 -0.45
CA LYS A 17 9.39 26.73 -1.26
C LYS A 17 7.90 26.38 -1.06
N GLU A 18 7.24 26.88 -0.03
CA GLU A 18 5.83 26.55 0.22
C GLU A 18 4.91 26.78 -0.99
N PRO A 19 4.99 27.93 -1.73
CA PRO A 19 4.13 28.12 -2.87
C PRO A 19 4.36 27.09 -3.99
N GLU A 20 5.61 26.68 -4.23
CA GLU A 20 5.97 25.66 -5.21
C GLU A 20 5.42 24.29 -4.75
N MET A 21 5.63 23.92 -3.50
CA MET A 21 5.14 22.68 -2.90
C MET A 21 3.61 22.57 -3.01
N LEU A 22 2.91 23.64 -2.65
CA LEU A 22 1.44 23.68 -2.73
C LEU A 22 0.93 23.60 -4.16
N SER A 23 1.61 24.24 -5.12
CA SER A 23 1.24 24.17 -6.55
C SER A 23 1.43 22.75 -7.10
N MET A 24 2.52 22.08 -6.75
CA MET A 24 2.76 20.68 -7.13
C MET A 24 1.74 19.74 -6.48
N LEU A 25 1.44 19.95 -5.20
CA LEU A 25 0.43 19.18 -4.48
C LEU A 25 -0.96 19.36 -5.13
N GLU A 26 -1.39 20.61 -5.37
CA GLU A 26 -2.64 20.91 -6.07
C GLU A 26 -2.75 20.16 -7.40
N ARG A 27 -1.68 20.19 -8.20
CA ARG A 27 -1.66 19.53 -9.51
C ARG A 27 -1.91 18.03 -9.38
N ILE A 28 -1.21 17.31 -8.51
CA ILE A 28 -1.38 15.85 -8.39
C ILE A 28 -2.64 15.45 -7.62
N VAL A 29 -3.14 16.29 -6.70
CA VAL A 29 -4.42 16.05 -6.00
C VAL A 29 -5.60 16.18 -6.97
N ASN A 30 -5.52 17.12 -7.93
CA ASN A 30 -6.52 17.31 -8.98
C ASN A 30 -6.44 16.26 -10.12
N MET A 31 -5.56 15.28 -10.01
CA MET A 31 -5.49 14.12 -10.89
C MET A 31 -6.13 12.92 -10.18
N ASP A 32 -7.09 12.27 -10.82
CA ASP A 32 -7.59 10.99 -10.34
C ASP A 32 -6.46 9.95 -10.35
N SER A 33 -6.44 9.07 -9.35
CA SER A 33 -5.46 7.99 -9.25
C SER A 33 -6.02 6.80 -8.47
N PHE A 34 -7.24 6.38 -8.81
CA PHE A 34 -7.83 5.19 -8.21
C PHE A 34 -6.97 3.96 -8.49
N THR A 35 -6.68 3.15 -7.47
CA THR A 35 -5.75 2.01 -7.60
C THR A 35 -6.06 1.08 -8.76
N ASN A 36 -7.36 0.85 -9.03
CA ASN A 36 -7.80 0.00 -10.14
C ASN A 36 -7.77 0.69 -11.52
N ASP A 37 -7.38 1.95 -11.61
CA ASP A 37 -7.16 2.66 -12.87
C ASP A 37 -5.67 2.90 -13.10
N ALA A 38 -5.02 1.92 -13.71
CA ALA A 38 -3.59 1.97 -14.00
C ALA A 38 -3.18 3.18 -14.85
N ALA A 39 -4.05 3.64 -15.74
CA ALA A 39 -3.73 4.74 -16.64
C ALA A 39 -3.64 6.06 -15.85
N ASP A 40 -4.56 6.31 -14.95
CA ASP A 40 -4.58 7.53 -14.15
C ASP A 40 -3.48 7.52 -13.07
N VAL A 41 -3.25 6.38 -12.40
CA VAL A 41 -2.11 6.22 -11.48
C VAL A 41 -0.78 6.47 -12.19
N ASN A 42 -0.59 5.91 -13.38
CA ASN A 42 0.64 6.11 -14.16
C ASN A 42 0.86 7.57 -14.56
N LYS A 43 -0.19 8.33 -14.90
CA LYS A 43 -0.08 9.77 -15.19
C LYS A 43 0.49 10.55 -14.00
N VAL A 44 0.07 10.21 -12.77
CA VAL A 44 0.66 10.83 -11.57
C VAL A 44 2.14 10.50 -11.47
N GLY A 45 2.53 9.25 -11.70
CA GLY A 45 3.94 8.82 -11.69
C GLY A 45 4.79 9.53 -12.75
N GLU A 46 4.25 9.72 -13.94
CA GLU A 46 4.92 10.46 -15.03
C GLU A 46 5.12 11.94 -14.67
N VAL A 47 4.14 12.58 -14.04
CA VAL A 47 4.25 13.96 -13.56
C VAL A 47 5.31 14.08 -12.46
N VAL A 48 5.26 13.22 -11.44
CA VAL A 48 6.18 13.24 -10.31
C VAL A 48 7.61 12.98 -10.76
N THR A 49 7.83 11.97 -11.61
CA THR A 49 9.18 11.67 -12.13
C THR A 49 9.65 12.71 -13.16
N GLY A 50 8.74 13.36 -13.87
CA GLY A 50 9.08 14.52 -14.74
C GLY A 50 9.71 15.65 -13.93
N TRP A 51 9.10 16.05 -12.82
CA TRP A 51 9.66 17.08 -11.93
C TRP A 51 11.02 16.69 -11.33
N LEU A 52 11.18 15.42 -10.98
CA LEU A 52 12.46 14.91 -10.45
C LEU A 52 13.54 14.88 -11.54
N ALA A 53 13.18 14.56 -12.81
CA ALA A 53 14.10 14.62 -13.93
C ALA A 53 14.57 16.06 -14.19
N GLU A 54 13.67 17.05 -14.14
CA GLU A 54 14.00 18.48 -14.23
C GLU A 54 14.95 18.92 -13.10
N ALA A 55 14.80 18.33 -11.89
CA ALA A 55 15.72 18.53 -10.76
C ALA A 55 17.02 17.70 -10.87
N GLY A 56 17.25 17.04 -12.02
CA GLY A 56 18.48 16.30 -12.31
C GLY A 56 18.61 14.96 -11.60
N PHE A 57 17.48 14.27 -11.35
CA PHE A 57 17.47 12.88 -10.92
C PHE A 57 17.40 11.94 -12.13
N HIS A 58 17.98 10.76 -12.01
CA HIS A 58 17.79 9.67 -12.96
C HIS A 58 16.46 8.99 -12.70
N THR A 59 15.50 9.12 -13.60
CA THR A 59 14.15 8.59 -13.42
C THR A 59 13.91 7.34 -14.27
N ALA A 60 13.08 6.43 -13.77
CA ALA A 60 12.71 5.22 -14.48
C ALA A 60 11.28 4.79 -14.12
N LYS A 61 10.59 4.26 -15.13
CA LYS A 61 9.40 3.43 -14.97
C LYS A 61 9.88 1.99 -14.88
N LEU A 62 9.67 1.35 -13.72
CA LEU A 62 10.23 0.03 -13.47
C LEU A 62 9.39 -1.07 -14.14
N PRO A 63 10.03 -2.14 -14.64
CA PRO A 63 9.31 -3.25 -15.23
C PRO A 63 8.46 -3.97 -14.17
N LYS A 64 7.23 -4.32 -14.55
CA LYS A 64 6.37 -5.16 -13.71
C LYS A 64 6.97 -6.55 -13.55
N LYS A 65 6.76 -7.13 -12.39
CA LYS A 65 7.00 -8.57 -12.18
C LYS A 65 5.78 -9.36 -12.66
N PRO A 66 5.99 -10.58 -13.20
CA PRO A 66 4.87 -11.45 -13.55
C PRO A 66 3.99 -11.73 -12.33
N ALA A 67 2.69 -11.54 -12.48
CA ALA A 67 1.73 -11.90 -11.45
C ALA A 67 1.65 -13.43 -11.28
N PRO A 68 1.40 -13.94 -10.07
CA PRO A 68 1.08 -15.33 -9.84
C PRO A 68 -0.07 -15.82 -10.73
N ALA A 69 -0.14 -17.11 -11.05
CA ALA A 69 -1.13 -17.66 -11.96
C ALA A 69 -2.58 -17.45 -11.48
N ASP A 70 -2.78 -17.40 -10.18
CA ASP A 70 -4.06 -17.20 -9.49
C ASP A 70 -4.35 -15.71 -9.20
N GLU A 71 -3.41 -14.80 -9.50
CA GLU A 71 -3.54 -13.38 -9.22
C GLU A 71 -3.30 -12.50 -10.47
N GLN A 72 -3.70 -12.99 -11.64
CA GLN A 72 -3.48 -12.31 -12.93
C GLN A 72 -4.09 -10.89 -13.01
N TRP A 73 -5.06 -10.57 -12.16
CA TRP A 73 -5.65 -9.24 -12.01
C TRP A 73 -4.59 -8.16 -11.66
N MET A 74 -3.50 -8.54 -11.01
CA MET A 74 -2.40 -7.61 -10.67
C MET A 74 -1.71 -7.04 -11.91
N ASN A 75 -1.77 -7.73 -13.05
CA ASN A 75 -1.23 -7.20 -14.30
C ASN A 75 -1.96 -5.93 -14.78
N GLY A 76 -3.21 -5.73 -14.32
CA GLY A 76 -4.02 -4.53 -14.58
C GLY A 76 -3.66 -3.31 -13.74
N LEU A 77 -2.82 -3.44 -12.71
CA LEU A 77 -2.42 -2.33 -11.83
C LEU A 77 -1.42 -1.39 -12.53
N GLY A 78 -1.15 -0.23 -11.93
CA GLY A 78 -0.19 0.74 -12.42
C GLY A 78 1.27 0.22 -12.41
N ASN A 79 2.20 1.09 -12.77
CA ASN A 79 3.64 0.78 -12.74
C ASN A 79 4.29 1.45 -11.52
N VAL A 80 5.40 0.88 -11.06
CA VAL A 80 6.28 1.51 -10.09
C VAL A 80 7.17 2.50 -10.80
N PHE A 81 7.33 3.69 -10.24
CA PHE A 81 8.25 4.72 -10.71
C PHE A 81 9.37 4.94 -9.72
N SER A 82 10.56 5.27 -10.21
CA SER A 82 11.73 5.50 -9.39
C SER A 82 12.51 6.72 -9.87
N ALA A 83 13.17 7.38 -8.92
CA ALA A 83 14.13 8.44 -9.18
C ALA A 83 15.35 8.27 -8.30
N ARG A 84 16.57 8.54 -8.82
CA ARG A 84 17.83 8.33 -8.12
C ARG A 84 18.78 9.49 -8.35
N THR A 85 19.59 9.81 -7.36
CA THR A 85 20.69 10.77 -7.50
C THR A 85 21.93 10.19 -8.17
N HIS A 86 22.08 8.88 -8.17
CA HIS A 86 23.23 8.11 -8.67
C HIS A 86 22.79 6.95 -9.56
N SER A 87 23.73 6.31 -10.22
CA SER A 87 23.49 5.08 -10.97
C SER A 87 23.06 3.92 -10.07
N VAL A 88 22.46 2.90 -10.66
CA VAL A 88 21.92 1.75 -9.91
C VAL A 88 23.01 0.98 -9.17
N GLU A 89 24.24 0.96 -9.72
CA GLU A 89 25.38 0.25 -9.14
C GLU A 89 25.84 0.84 -7.81
N CYS A 90 25.51 2.09 -7.52
CA CYS A 90 25.85 2.74 -6.24
C CYS A 90 24.96 2.25 -5.08
N GLY A 91 23.98 1.39 -5.33
CA GLY A 91 23.00 0.95 -4.34
C GLY A 91 21.93 2.02 -4.04
N PRO A 92 20.96 1.70 -3.16
CA PRO A 92 19.84 2.59 -2.89
C PRO A 92 20.19 3.75 -1.94
N GLY A 93 21.22 3.61 -1.10
CA GLY A 93 21.60 4.61 -0.10
C GLY A 93 20.50 4.88 0.92
N VAL A 94 20.02 6.12 1.02
CA VAL A 94 18.79 6.49 1.75
C VAL A 94 17.64 6.44 0.76
N ALA A 95 16.61 5.68 1.10
CA ALA A 95 15.44 5.48 0.27
C ALA A 95 14.23 6.23 0.82
N PHE A 96 13.47 6.87 -0.07
CA PHE A 96 12.17 7.46 0.19
C PHE A 96 11.12 6.65 -0.56
N ILE A 97 10.07 6.24 0.13
CA ILE A 97 8.95 5.50 -0.48
C ILE A 97 7.65 6.26 -0.30
N GLY A 98 6.75 6.06 -1.24
CA GLY A 98 5.39 6.59 -1.19
C GLY A 98 4.53 5.96 -2.27
N HIS A 99 3.21 6.15 -2.17
CA HIS A 99 2.27 5.64 -3.16
C HIS A 99 1.52 6.76 -3.88
N MET A 100 1.19 6.48 -5.15
CA MET A 100 0.52 7.42 -6.05
C MET A 100 -0.98 7.19 -6.14
N ASP A 101 -1.40 5.98 -5.81
CA ASP A 101 -2.80 5.56 -5.88
C ASP A 101 -3.62 6.08 -4.71
N THR A 102 -4.92 5.98 -4.84
CA THR A 102 -5.90 6.35 -3.81
C THR A 102 -7.11 5.43 -3.87
N VAL A 103 -7.87 5.37 -2.78
CA VAL A 103 -9.16 4.66 -2.70
C VAL A 103 -10.30 5.36 -3.46
N PHE A 104 -10.08 6.54 -4.04
CA PHE A 104 -11.13 7.36 -4.62
C PHE A 104 -11.37 7.03 -6.10
N PRO A 105 -12.61 6.68 -6.50
CA PRO A 105 -12.95 6.39 -7.89
C PRO A 105 -12.70 7.57 -8.83
N ALA A 106 -12.52 7.26 -10.12
CA ALA A 106 -12.38 8.26 -11.17
C ALA A 106 -13.50 9.31 -11.16
N GLY A 107 -13.15 10.56 -11.44
CA GLY A 107 -14.05 11.73 -11.35
C GLY A 107 -14.10 12.37 -9.97
N THR A 108 -13.52 11.74 -8.94
CA THR A 108 -13.52 12.30 -7.58
C THR A 108 -12.72 13.59 -7.49
N ALA A 109 -11.57 13.69 -8.18
CA ALA A 109 -10.76 14.90 -8.22
C ALA A 109 -11.52 16.10 -8.81
N GLY A 110 -12.31 15.86 -9.85
CA GLY A 110 -13.19 16.88 -10.43
C GLY A 110 -14.34 17.32 -9.51
N ALA A 111 -14.93 16.36 -8.78
CA ALA A 111 -16.04 16.63 -7.85
C ALA A 111 -15.59 17.27 -6.53
N ARG A 112 -14.39 16.95 -6.07
CA ARG A 112 -13.78 17.45 -4.83
C ARG A 112 -12.33 17.90 -5.08
N PRO A 113 -12.12 18.98 -5.88
CA PRO A 113 -10.77 19.42 -6.22
C PRO A 113 -10.02 19.90 -4.98
N PHE A 114 -8.70 20.01 -5.13
CA PHE A 114 -7.84 20.59 -4.11
C PHE A 114 -8.37 21.96 -3.67
N ARG A 115 -8.40 22.18 -2.37
CA ARG A 115 -8.74 23.46 -1.75
C ARG A 115 -7.79 23.76 -0.60
N LEU A 116 -7.22 24.95 -0.61
CA LEU A 116 -6.39 25.47 0.46
C LEU A 116 -7.20 26.50 1.28
N ASP A 117 -7.42 26.21 2.54
CA ASP A 117 -7.97 27.14 3.53
C ASP A 117 -6.82 27.64 4.41
N ARG A 118 -6.29 28.81 4.07
CA ARG A 118 -5.17 29.40 4.83
C ARG A 118 -5.58 29.89 6.22
N ALA A 119 -6.86 30.19 6.44
CA ALA A 119 -7.34 30.63 7.75
C ALA A 119 -7.41 29.44 8.73
N ALA A 120 -7.73 28.26 8.24
CA ALA A 120 -7.78 27.03 9.01
C ALA A 120 -6.45 26.24 8.95
N ASP A 121 -5.43 26.72 8.23
CA ASP A 121 -4.18 26.03 7.93
C ASP A 121 -4.42 24.59 7.46
N ARG A 122 -5.29 24.45 6.44
CA ARG A 122 -5.76 23.15 5.96
C ARG A 122 -5.83 23.08 4.45
N ALA A 123 -5.34 21.98 3.89
CA ALA A 123 -5.61 21.57 2.51
C ALA A 123 -6.59 20.39 2.50
N THR A 124 -7.48 20.34 1.51
CA THR A 124 -8.43 19.25 1.30
C THR A 124 -8.44 18.82 -0.17
N GLY A 125 -8.73 17.55 -0.43
CA GLY A 125 -8.80 16.95 -1.75
C GLY A 125 -8.55 15.42 -1.69
N PRO A 126 -8.84 14.65 -2.75
CA PRO A 126 -8.64 13.21 -2.74
C PRO A 126 -7.14 12.86 -2.67
N GLY A 127 -6.77 12.05 -1.67
CA GLY A 127 -5.38 11.64 -1.46
C GLY A 127 -4.44 12.75 -1.00
N VAL A 128 -4.94 13.94 -0.58
CA VAL A 128 -4.09 15.06 -0.16
C VAL A 128 -3.19 14.68 1.01
N THR A 129 -3.72 13.96 2.01
CA THR A 129 -2.98 13.50 3.17
C THR A 129 -2.39 12.10 2.93
N ASP A 130 -3.13 11.23 2.28
CA ASP A 130 -2.81 9.84 2.00
C ASP A 130 -2.66 9.62 0.49
N MET A 131 -1.42 9.60 -0.09
CA MET A 131 -0.26 10.24 0.57
C MET A 131 0.42 11.24 -0.36
N LYS A 132 -0.37 11.96 -1.22
CA LYS A 132 0.20 12.89 -2.23
C LYS A 132 1.04 14.03 -1.62
N ALA A 133 0.68 14.52 -0.40
CA ALA A 133 1.52 15.48 0.31
C ALA A 133 2.88 14.86 0.70
N GLY A 134 2.89 13.60 1.13
CA GLY A 134 4.11 12.86 1.42
C GLY A 134 5.01 12.71 0.19
N ILE A 135 4.44 12.46 -0.99
CA ILE A 135 5.22 12.43 -2.24
C ILE A 135 5.93 13.79 -2.47
N VAL A 136 5.20 14.90 -2.36
CA VAL A 136 5.79 16.24 -2.52
C VAL A 136 6.87 16.51 -1.47
N GLN A 137 6.63 16.12 -0.20
CA GLN A 137 7.63 16.25 0.86
C GLN A 137 8.90 15.46 0.53
N ASN A 138 8.79 14.19 0.13
CA ASN A 138 9.93 13.37 -0.26
C ASN A 138 10.75 14.01 -1.39
N MET A 139 10.08 14.55 -2.40
CA MET A 139 10.73 15.21 -3.53
C MET A 139 11.52 16.44 -3.06
N PHE A 140 10.92 17.30 -2.23
CA PHE A 140 11.57 18.53 -1.78
C PHE A 140 12.72 18.24 -0.81
N VAL A 141 12.58 17.27 0.09
CA VAL A 141 13.68 16.84 0.97
C VAL A 141 14.85 16.31 0.13
N ALA A 142 14.59 15.44 -0.84
CA ALA A 142 15.65 14.90 -1.69
C ALA A 142 16.32 16.00 -2.55
N ARG A 143 15.53 16.96 -3.07
CA ARG A 143 16.06 18.14 -3.79
C ARG A 143 16.94 19.01 -2.90
N ALA A 144 16.45 19.35 -1.71
CA ALA A 144 17.22 20.15 -0.75
C ALA A 144 18.57 19.51 -0.41
N LEU A 145 18.56 18.22 -0.07
CA LEU A 145 19.79 17.49 0.26
C LEU A 145 20.78 17.44 -0.90
N LYS A 146 20.27 17.25 -2.14
CA LYS A 146 21.09 17.23 -3.35
C LYS A 146 21.67 18.62 -3.67
N GLU A 147 20.82 19.66 -3.72
CA GLU A 147 21.21 21.01 -4.09
C GLU A 147 22.16 21.66 -3.08
N LEU A 148 21.96 21.36 -1.80
CA LEU A 148 22.83 21.84 -0.73
C LEU A 148 24.12 21.01 -0.56
N GLY A 149 24.24 19.87 -1.23
CA GLY A 149 25.38 18.97 -1.06
C GLY A 149 25.53 18.44 0.36
N LEU A 150 24.38 18.12 0.99
CA LEU A 150 24.35 17.66 2.39
C LEU A 150 24.33 16.14 2.52
N MET A 151 24.37 15.41 1.42
CA MET A 151 24.28 13.97 1.40
C MET A 151 25.42 13.37 0.59
N ASP A 152 26.26 12.58 1.24
CA ASP A 152 27.40 11.87 0.62
C ASP A 152 27.03 10.44 0.16
N VAL A 153 25.78 10.03 0.39
CA VAL A 153 25.26 8.71 0.02
C VAL A 153 24.20 8.84 -1.08
N PRO A 154 24.01 7.79 -1.91
CA PRO A 154 22.93 7.76 -2.89
C PRO A 154 21.57 8.00 -2.24
N MET A 155 20.66 8.61 -3.00
CA MET A 155 19.24 8.70 -2.64
C MET A 155 18.40 8.02 -3.71
N THR A 156 17.41 7.24 -3.27
CA THR A 156 16.44 6.58 -4.14
C THR A 156 15.03 6.95 -3.70
N LEU A 157 14.20 7.40 -4.62
CA LEU A 157 12.77 7.61 -4.40
C LEU A 157 12.02 6.54 -5.17
N THR A 158 11.05 5.89 -4.56
CA THR A 158 10.22 4.86 -5.20
C THR A 158 8.75 5.12 -4.91
N PHE A 159 7.94 5.14 -5.97
CA PHE A 159 6.52 5.45 -5.92
C PHE A 159 5.72 4.24 -6.40
N SER A 160 4.89 3.69 -5.52
CA SER A 160 4.05 2.52 -5.79
C SER A 160 2.69 2.91 -6.37
N PRO A 161 2.08 2.03 -7.17
CA PRO A 161 0.76 2.25 -7.77
C PRO A 161 -0.39 1.55 -7.05
N ASP A 162 -0.15 0.78 -5.98
CA ASP A 162 -1.07 -0.23 -5.45
C ASP A 162 -1.00 -0.40 -3.92
N GLU A 163 -0.61 0.65 -3.19
CA GLU A 163 -0.50 0.58 -1.73
C GLU A 163 -1.85 0.33 -1.09
N GLU A 164 -2.91 0.95 -1.57
CA GLU A 164 -4.28 0.86 -1.04
C GLU A 164 -4.89 -0.55 -1.16
N LEU A 165 -4.26 -1.43 -1.94
CA LEU A 165 -4.54 -2.87 -1.99
C LEU A 165 -3.50 -3.70 -1.22
N GLY A 166 -2.54 -3.03 -0.53
CA GLY A 166 -1.46 -3.64 0.20
C GLY A 166 -0.22 -3.97 -0.64
N SER A 167 0.04 -3.23 -1.70
CA SER A 167 1.23 -3.33 -2.56
C SER A 167 1.50 -4.71 -3.19
N PRO A 168 0.48 -5.43 -3.70
CA PRO A 168 0.66 -6.81 -4.15
C PRO A 168 1.63 -6.92 -5.34
N SER A 169 1.58 -6.00 -6.30
CA SER A 169 2.49 -6.00 -7.45
C SER A 169 3.81 -5.28 -7.16
N THR A 170 3.81 -4.37 -6.20
CA THR A 170 4.96 -3.53 -5.86
C THR A 170 5.94 -4.21 -4.89
N THR A 171 5.47 -5.03 -3.95
CA THR A 171 6.31 -5.65 -2.90
C THR A 171 7.57 -6.31 -3.43
N PRO A 172 7.57 -7.16 -4.48
CA PRO A 172 8.78 -7.77 -5.00
C PRO A 172 9.74 -6.74 -5.64
N ILE A 173 9.21 -5.65 -6.19
CA ILE A 173 10.00 -4.56 -6.78
C ILE A 173 10.64 -3.73 -5.67
N LEU A 174 9.89 -3.38 -4.60
CA LEU A 174 10.42 -2.70 -3.43
C LEU A 174 11.54 -3.51 -2.77
N GLY A 175 11.37 -4.82 -2.64
CA GLY A 175 12.41 -5.70 -2.11
C GLY A 175 13.74 -5.56 -2.86
N GLU A 176 13.71 -5.44 -4.20
CA GLU A 176 14.90 -5.22 -5.03
C GLU A 176 15.43 -3.78 -4.92
N GLN A 177 14.53 -2.78 -4.96
CA GLN A 177 14.91 -1.36 -4.93
C GLN A 177 15.52 -0.95 -3.60
N LEU A 178 15.08 -1.54 -2.49
CA LEU A 178 15.47 -1.17 -1.14
C LEU A 178 16.56 -2.09 -0.54
N ASN A 179 16.94 -3.15 -1.25
CA ASN A 179 17.96 -4.08 -0.76
C ASN A 179 19.31 -3.36 -0.56
N GLY A 180 19.80 -3.35 0.69
CA GLY A 180 21.00 -2.63 1.07
C GLY A 180 20.80 -1.14 1.37
N ALA A 181 19.57 -0.66 1.49
CA ALA A 181 19.29 0.70 1.94
C ALA A 181 19.78 0.92 3.38
N GLN A 182 20.45 2.05 3.62
CA GLN A 182 20.91 2.45 4.94
C GLN A 182 19.76 2.92 5.83
N ALA A 183 18.77 3.57 5.23
CA ALA A 183 17.52 3.99 5.86
C ALA A 183 16.40 4.04 4.81
N VAL A 184 15.18 3.79 5.25
CA VAL A 184 13.97 3.95 4.44
C VAL A 184 13.05 4.93 5.15
N ILE A 185 12.63 5.96 4.43
CA ILE A 185 11.73 7.01 4.91
C ILE A 185 10.41 6.89 4.16
N CYS A 186 9.33 6.76 4.91
CA CYS A 186 7.98 6.71 4.39
C CYS A 186 7.19 7.88 4.99
N THR A 187 6.66 8.74 4.14
CA THR A 187 5.94 9.96 4.54
C THR A 187 4.44 9.78 4.47
N GLU A 188 3.98 8.61 4.91
CA GLU A 188 2.56 8.37 5.20
C GLU A 188 2.04 9.36 6.25
N PRO A 189 0.71 9.53 6.37
CA PRO A 189 0.12 10.42 7.36
C PRO A 189 0.67 10.18 8.77
N GLY A 190 1.27 11.22 9.33
CA GLY A 190 1.80 11.20 10.70
C GLY A 190 0.70 11.34 11.75
N TYR A 191 1.05 11.08 13.00
CA TYR A 191 0.16 11.32 14.12
C TYR A 191 0.09 12.82 14.47
N PRO A 192 -1.06 13.29 15.00
CA PRO A 192 -1.16 14.63 15.55
C PRO A 192 -0.03 14.91 16.57
N GLY A 193 0.63 16.08 16.45
CA GLY A 193 1.75 16.44 17.31
C GLY A 193 3.12 16.06 16.78
N GLY A 194 3.24 15.62 15.53
CA GLY A 194 4.54 15.40 14.85
C GLY A 194 5.26 14.12 15.25
N GLY A 195 4.53 13.14 15.77
CA GLY A 195 5.10 11.83 16.11
C GLY A 195 5.57 11.06 14.90
N VAL A 196 6.70 10.35 15.03
CA VAL A 196 7.26 9.44 14.02
C VAL A 196 6.95 8.01 14.41
N THR A 197 6.42 7.22 13.47
CA THR A 197 6.18 5.79 13.69
C THR A 197 7.50 5.03 13.52
N LEU A 198 7.97 4.40 14.60
CA LEU A 198 9.18 3.58 14.58
C LEU A 198 8.89 2.09 14.42
N GLU A 199 7.68 1.65 14.79
CA GLU A 199 7.27 0.25 14.70
C GLU A 199 5.76 0.17 14.43
N ARG A 200 5.36 -0.76 13.59
CA ARG A 200 3.96 -1.08 13.30
C ARG A 200 3.75 -2.59 13.38
N LYS A 201 2.51 -3.00 13.68
CA LYS A 201 2.07 -4.38 13.46
C LYS A 201 2.09 -4.70 11.97
N GLY A 202 2.27 -5.96 11.61
CA GLY A 202 2.01 -6.42 10.30
C GLY A 202 0.55 -6.60 9.98
N SER A 203 0.31 -6.51 8.72
CA SER A 203 -1.01 -6.79 8.20
C SER A 203 -0.93 -7.66 6.96
N GLY A 204 -2.05 -8.27 6.63
CA GLY A 204 -2.19 -9.04 5.41
C GLY A 204 -3.66 -9.18 5.06
N HIS A 205 -3.90 -9.55 3.82
CA HIS A 205 -5.22 -9.87 3.31
C HIS A 205 -5.25 -11.32 2.86
N MET A 206 -6.36 -11.99 3.13
CA MET A 206 -6.68 -13.30 2.60
C MET A 206 -7.98 -13.22 1.82
N PHE A 207 -7.97 -13.80 0.63
CA PHE A 207 -9.14 -13.97 -0.20
C PHE A 207 -9.58 -15.42 -0.13
N LEU A 208 -10.84 -15.63 0.13
CA LEU A 208 -11.45 -16.95 0.23
C LEU A 208 -12.52 -17.08 -0.85
N GLU A 209 -12.37 -18.06 -1.71
CA GLU A 209 -13.37 -18.41 -2.73
C GLU A 209 -13.83 -19.84 -2.49
N ILE A 210 -15.13 -20.05 -2.48
CA ILE A 210 -15.73 -21.34 -2.23
C ILE A 210 -16.69 -21.68 -3.38
N MET A 211 -16.44 -22.81 -4.01
CA MET A 211 -17.28 -23.36 -5.06
C MET A 211 -18.11 -24.52 -4.51
N GLY A 212 -19.40 -24.32 -4.43
CA GLY A 212 -20.37 -25.30 -4.00
C GLY A 212 -20.97 -26.08 -5.18
N ILE A 213 -22.03 -26.81 -4.89
CA ILE A 213 -22.84 -27.55 -5.87
C ILE A 213 -24.28 -27.06 -5.74
N SER A 214 -24.82 -26.49 -6.81
CA SER A 214 -26.19 -26.01 -6.83
C SER A 214 -27.20 -27.18 -6.85
N ALA A 215 -28.26 -27.03 -6.09
CA ALA A 215 -29.42 -27.95 -6.09
C ALA A 215 -30.67 -27.20 -5.65
N HIS A 216 -31.84 -27.72 -5.96
CA HIS A 216 -33.09 -27.15 -5.49
C HIS A 216 -33.27 -27.42 -3.99
N ALA A 217 -33.30 -26.37 -3.16
CA ALA A 217 -33.25 -26.50 -1.71
C ALA A 217 -34.42 -27.29 -1.11
N GLY A 218 -35.60 -27.25 -1.70
CA GLY A 218 -36.78 -27.96 -1.20
C GLY A 218 -37.01 -29.37 -1.78
N ARG A 219 -36.26 -29.76 -2.85
CA ARG A 219 -36.52 -31.05 -3.55
C ARG A 219 -35.33 -32.01 -3.51
N CYS A 220 -34.13 -31.50 -3.61
CA CYS A 220 -32.91 -32.31 -3.72
C CYS A 220 -31.75 -31.65 -2.98
N TYR A 221 -32.03 -31.17 -1.78
CA TYR A 221 -31.04 -30.49 -0.93
C TYR A 221 -29.75 -31.30 -0.73
N GLN A 222 -29.89 -32.62 -0.58
CA GLN A 222 -28.76 -33.56 -0.34
C GLN A 222 -27.81 -33.67 -1.55
N ASP A 223 -28.28 -33.30 -2.75
CA ASP A 223 -27.44 -33.33 -3.96
C ASP A 223 -26.53 -32.11 -4.06
N GLY A 224 -26.88 -31.05 -3.32
CA GLY A 224 -26.10 -29.81 -3.23
C GLY A 224 -24.93 -29.85 -2.27
N ALA A 225 -24.07 -28.82 -2.38
CA ALA A 225 -23.07 -28.47 -1.39
C ALA A 225 -23.04 -26.95 -1.24
N SER A 226 -23.49 -26.44 -0.08
CA SER A 226 -23.66 -25.01 0.11
C SER A 226 -22.32 -24.32 0.35
N ALA A 227 -21.91 -23.46 -0.58
CA ALA A 227 -20.74 -22.61 -0.41
C ALA A 227 -20.90 -21.60 0.75
N ILE A 228 -22.13 -21.07 0.94
CA ILE A 228 -22.41 -20.15 2.06
C ILE A 228 -22.27 -20.87 3.41
N LEU A 229 -22.75 -22.10 3.52
CA LEU A 229 -22.60 -22.86 4.77
C LEU A 229 -21.12 -23.14 5.08
N GLU A 230 -20.33 -23.53 4.06
CA GLU A 230 -18.88 -23.70 4.21
C GLU A 230 -18.21 -22.41 4.64
N LEU A 231 -18.59 -21.26 4.01
CA LEU A 231 -18.07 -19.95 4.40
C LEU A 231 -18.39 -19.61 5.85
N ALA A 232 -19.60 -19.87 6.31
CA ALA A 232 -19.99 -19.62 7.71
C ALA A 232 -19.11 -20.41 8.69
N HIS A 233 -18.82 -21.68 8.41
CA HIS A 233 -17.91 -22.48 9.22
C HIS A 233 -16.47 -21.93 9.19
N LYS A 234 -15.97 -21.50 8.04
CA LYS A 234 -14.66 -20.87 7.91
C LYS A 234 -14.57 -19.59 8.73
N ILE A 235 -15.61 -18.73 8.69
CA ILE A 235 -15.64 -17.48 9.45
C ILE A 235 -15.53 -17.77 10.95
N LEU A 236 -16.30 -18.72 11.47
CA LEU A 236 -16.25 -19.09 12.89
C LEU A 236 -14.90 -19.71 13.29
N ALA A 237 -14.34 -20.54 12.42
CA ALA A 237 -13.02 -21.12 12.66
C ALA A 237 -11.92 -20.05 12.65
N PHE A 238 -12.00 -19.08 11.75
CA PHE A 238 -11.02 -17.99 11.63
C PHE A 238 -11.11 -17.02 12.80
N ASP A 239 -12.31 -16.74 13.33
CA ASP A 239 -12.49 -15.90 14.50
C ASP A 239 -11.78 -16.48 15.75
N ALA A 240 -11.65 -17.81 15.82
CA ALA A 240 -10.95 -18.47 16.91
C ALA A 240 -9.42 -18.22 16.94
N TYR A 241 -8.86 -17.66 15.87
CA TYR A 241 -7.44 -17.27 15.81
C TYR A 241 -7.18 -15.85 16.30
N VAL A 242 -8.22 -15.10 16.69
CA VAL A 242 -8.04 -13.76 17.30
C VAL A 242 -7.39 -13.92 18.67
N ASP A 243 -6.27 -13.28 18.87
CA ASP A 243 -5.49 -13.26 20.10
C ASP A 243 -5.02 -11.83 20.38
N LEU A 244 -5.84 -11.09 21.13
CA LEU A 244 -5.59 -9.70 21.45
C LEU A 244 -4.41 -9.52 22.42
N ASP A 245 -4.12 -10.51 23.24
CA ASP A 245 -3.00 -10.49 24.18
C ASP A 245 -1.65 -10.54 23.42
N HIS A 246 -1.64 -11.16 22.24
CA HIS A 246 -0.49 -11.22 21.35
C HIS A 246 -0.64 -10.35 20.09
N ASP A 247 -1.51 -9.34 20.15
CA ASP A 247 -1.68 -8.37 19.04
C ASP A 247 -2.06 -9.01 17.70
N THR A 248 -2.78 -10.13 17.72
CA THR A 248 -3.24 -10.85 16.53
C THR A 248 -4.73 -10.63 16.31
N THR A 249 -5.11 -10.19 15.11
CA THR A 249 -6.52 -10.11 14.72
C THR A 249 -6.77 -10.83 13.41
N VAL A 250 -7.96 -11.42 13.29
CA VAL A 250 -8.48 -11.99 12.05
C VAL A 250 -9.88 -11.44 11.86
N ASN A 251 -10.07 -10.61 10.86
CA ASN A 251 -11.35 -9.95 10.63
C ASN A 251 -11.90 -10.28 9.24
N THR A 252 -13.01 -10.99 9.19
CA THR A 252 -13.76 -11.17 7.93
C THR A 252 -14.59 -9.92 7.66
N GLY A 253 -14.03 -8.99 6.87
CA GLY A 253 -14.61 -7.68 6.63
C GLY A 253 -15.65 -7.64 5.51
N LEU A 254 -15.56 -8.56 4.54
CA LEU A 254 -16.48 -8.62 3.40
C LEU A 254 -16.88 -10.07 3.11
N VAL A 255 -18.16 -10.28 2.80
CA VAL A 255 -18.69 -11.57 2.35
C VAL A 255 -19.66 -11.35 1.19
N ASN A 256 -19.68 -12.32 0.26
CA ASN A 256 -20.62 -12.37 -0.84
C ASN A 256 -20.95 -13.83 -1.17
N GLY A 257 -22.13 -14.13 -1.70
CA GLY A 257 -22.44 -15.49 -2.12
C GLY A 257 -23.92 -15.76 -2.40
N GLY A 258 -24.13 -16.93 -3.05
CA GLY A 258 -25.45 -17.40 -3.42
C GLY A 258 -26.06 -16.70 -4.63
N THR A 259 -27.22 -17.21 -5.08
CA THR A 259 -27.96 -16.67 -6.23
C THR A 259 -29.45 -16.48 -5.90
N SER A 260 -30.05 -17.37 -5.12
CA SER A 260 -31.44 -17.28 -4.68
C SER A 260 -31.67 -18.13 -3.43
N ALA A 261 -32.70 -17.79 -2.65
CA ALA A 261 -33.00 -18.46 -1.37
C ALA A 261 -33.50 -19.92 -1.55
N ASN A 262 -34.03 -20.29 -2.71
CA ASN A 262 -34.51 -21.64 -3.01
C ASN A 262 -33.48 -22.53 -3.71
N SER A 263 -32.23 -22.08 -3.80
CA SER A 263 -31.10 -22.82 -4.36
C SER A 263 -29.99 -23.01 -3.32
N VAL A 264 -29.43 -24.20 -3.23
CA VAL A 264 -28.19 -24.44 -2.50
C VAL A 264 -27.09 -23.58 -3.12
N ALA A 265 -26.42 -22.77 -2.34
CA ALA A 265 -25.50 -21.74 -2.82
C ALA A 265 -24.31 -22.32 -3.61
N PRO A 266 -24.16 -22.00 -4.91
CA PRO A 266 -23.09 -22.54 -5.73
C PRO A 266 -21.74 -21.83 -5.53
N ASN A 267 -21.73 -20.65 -4.96
CA ASN A 267 -20.52 -19.88 -4.70
C ASN A 267 -20.63 -19.04 -3.42
N ALA A 268 -19.50 -18.76 -2.82
CA ALA A 268 -19.34 -17.76 -1.77
C ALA A 268 -17.91 -17.23 -1.79
N SER A 269 -17.71 -16.02 -1.32
CA SER A 269 -16.39 -15.43 -1.18
C SER A 269 -16.30 -14.56 0.06
N ALA A 270 -15.10 -14.39 0.59
CA ALA A 270 -14.81 -13.48 1.68
C ALA A 270 -13.46 -12.77 1.49
N ARG A 271 -13.36 -11.58 2.09
CA ARG A 271 -12.08 -10.89 2.29
C ARG A 271 -11.81 -10.79 3.77
N ILE A 272 -10.66 -11.28 4.17
CA ILE A 272 -10.21 -11.36 5.55
C ILE A 272 -8.99 -10.47 5.69
N HIS A 273 -9.00 -9.59 6.68
CA HIS A 273 -7.85 -8.80 7.09
C HIS A 273 -7.23 -9.43 8.33
N ILE A 274 -5.92 -9.61 8.33
CA ILE A 274 -5.17 -10.15 9.46
C ILE A 274 -4.15 -9.12 9.94
N THR A 275 -3.94 -9.02 11.26
CA THR A 275 -2.82 -8.29 11.84
C THR A 275 -2.01 -9.20 12.76
N PHE A 276 -0.75 -8.89 12.92
CA PHE A 276 0.17 -9.74 13.71
C PHE A 276 1.40 -8.93 14.16
N LYS A 277 2.06 -9.36 15.25
CA LYS A 277 3.19 -8.62 15.84
C LYS A 277 4.53 -8.91 15.16
N THR A 278 4.73 -10.12 14.64
CA THR A 278 5.99 -10.54 14.00
C THR A 278 5.70 -11.23 12.67
N LEU A 279 6.63 -11.13 11.73
CA LEU A 279 6.51 -11.81 10.43
C LEU A 279 6.34 -13.33 10.57
N GLU A 280 7.00 -13.93 11.56
CA GLU A 280 6.87 -15.37 11.85
C GLU A 280 5.45 -15.71 12.33
N ALA A 281 4.87 -14.88 13.23
CA ALA A 281 3.48 -15.04 13.66
C ALA A 281 2.50 -14.92 12.49
N GLY A 282 2.72 -13.93 11.62
CA GLY A 282 1.90 -13.74 10.42
C GLY A 282 1.96 -14.92 9.44
N ARG A 283 3.15 -15.48 9.20
CA ARG A 283 3.31 -16.67 8.37
C ARG A 283 2.58 -17.88 8.97
N ARG A 284 2.80 -18.16 10.25
CA ARG A 284 2.11 -19.24 10.95
C ARG A 284 0.58 -19.07 10.93
N LEU A 285 0.10 -17.85 11.14
CA LEU A 285 -1.33 -17.55 11.04
C LEU A 285 -1.87 -17.83 9.63
N ALA A 286 -1.21 -17.32 8.60
CA ALA A 286 -1.63 -17.53 7.21
C ALA A 286 -1.62 -19.03 6.82
N GLU A 287 -0.65 -19.80 7.28
CA GLU A 287 -0.60 -21.25 7.09
C GLU A 287 -1.74 -21.96 7.83
N ALA A 288 -2.02 -21.59 9.09
CA ALA A 288 -3.12 -22.16 9.86
C ALA A 288 -4.49 -21.88 9.21
N LEU A 289 -4.73 -20.65 8.78
CA LEU A 289 -5.98 -20.29 8.11
C LEU A 289 -6.16 -21.04 6.77
N ARG A 290 -5.08 -21.26 6.01
CA ARG A 290 -5.11 -22.07 4.77
C ARG A 290 -5.36 -23.55 5.04
N ALA A 291 -4.81 -24.08 6.14
CA ALA A 291 -4.95 -25.47 6.53
C ALA A 291 -6.29 -25.78 7.18
N GLU A 292 -7.12 -24.76 7.48
CA GLU A 292 -8.41 -24.94 8.15
C GLU A 292 -9.30 -25.91 7.36
N ARG A 293 -9.83 -26.89 8.07
CA ARG A 293 -10.55 -28.03 7.47
C ARG A 293 -11.82 -27.56 6.71
N THR A 294 -11.99 -28.07 5.50
CA THR A 294 -13.26 -28.00 4.75
C THR A 294 -14.21 -29.06 5.30
N ILE A 295 -15.41 -28.67 5.68
CA ILE A 295 -16.38 -29.56 6.31
C ILE A 295 -17.49 -30.05 5.36
N SER A 296 -17.63 -29.41 4.20
CA SER A 296 -18.60 -29.76 3.17
C SER A 296 -17.94 -30.39 1.94
N ARG A 297 -18.75 -30.74 0.93
CA ARG A 297 -18.24 -31.16 -0.41
C ARG A 297 -17.84 -30.00 -1.30
N ALA A 298 -17.93 -28.75 -0.81
CA ALA A 298 -17.50 -27.57 -1.56
C ALA A 298 -15.98 -27.56 -1.74
N ARG A 299 -15.51 -26.94 -2.83
CA ARG A 299 -14.10 -26.70 -3.08
C ARG A 299 -13.73 -25.31 -2.53
N VAL A 300 -12.69 -25.24 -1.75
CA VAL A 300 -12.19 -24.00 -1.14
C VAL A 300 -10.87 -23.63 -1.79
N HIS A 301 -10.79 -22.41 -2.29
CA HIS A 301 -9.56 -21.79 -2.78
C HIS A 301 -9.22 -20.62 -1.88
N THR A 302 -7.96 -20.54 -1.43
CA THR A 302 -7.45 -19.42 -0.62
C THR A 302 -6.23 -18.83 -1.27
N SER A 303 -6.28 -17.55 -1.57
CA SER A 303 -5.10 -16.75 -1.88
C SER A 303 -4.84 -15.81 -0.70
N ALA A 304 -3.59 -15.63 -0.33
CA ALA A 304 -3.20 -14.74 0.76
C ALA A 304 -1.99 -13.93 0.35
N ALA A 305 -2.11 -12.63 0.49
CA ALA A 305 -0.99 -11.72 0.45
C ALA A 305 -0.71 -11.26 1.88
N ALA A 306 0.42 -11.68 2.44
CA ALA A 306 0.91 -11.19 3.73
C ALA A 306 1.99 -10.15 3.48
N TYR A 307 1.79 -8.94 4.02
CA TYR A 307 2.72 -7.84 3.86
C TYR A 307 3.60 -7.72 5.09
N ALA A 308 4.90 -7.61 4.81
CA ALA A 308 5.92 -7.54 5.82
C ALA A 308 6.06 -6.11 6.38
N PHE A 309 6.45 -6.07 7.66
CA PHE A 309 6.77 -4.88 8.42
C PHE A 309 8.03 -4.17 7.98
N LEU A 310 8.02 -2.87 8.15
CA LEU A 310 9.21 -2.11 8.46
C LEU A 310 9.43 -2.17 9.99
N ARG A 311 10.38 -2.96 10.47
CA ARG A 311 10.99 -2.74 11.78
C ARG A 311 12.18 -1.83 11.52
N LEU A 312 12.04 -0.56 11.82
CA LEU A 312 13.18 0.33 11.90
C LEU A 312 14.00 -0.10 13.11
N SER A 313 15.22 -0.55 12.91
CA SER A 313 16.16 -0.70 14.01
C SER A 313 16.32 0.68 14.67
N PRO A 314 16.33 0.76 16.03
CA PRO A 314 16.59 2.03 16.68
C PRO A 314 17.90 2.59 16.16
N LEU A 315 17.92 3.89 15.85
CA LEU A 315 19.15 4.60 15.54
C LEU A 315 20.12 4.35 16.68
N PRO A 316 21.41 4.07 16.40
CA PRO A 316 22.40 3.95 17.46
C PRO A 316 22.35 5.23 18.29
N ALA A 317 22.29 5.08 19.62
CA ALA A 317 22.38 6.20 20.54
C ALA A 317 23.69 6.95 20.27
N SER A 318 23.56 8.24 19.95
CA SER A 318 24.68 9.17 19.72
C SER A 318 25.47 9.40 20.96
#